data_f3e30def0d7c2b37411fa5787fc0e4c4
#
_entry.id   f3e30def0d7c2b37411fa5787fc0e4c4
#
_cell.length_a   1.000
_cell.length_b   1.000
_cell.length_c   1.000
_cell.angle_alpha   90.00
_cell.angle_beta   90.00
_cell.angle_gamma   90.00
#
_symmetry.space_group_name_H-M   'P 1'
#
loop_
_entity.id
_entity.type
_entity.pdbx_description
1 polymer ?
#
loop_
_entity_poly.entity_id
_entity_poly.type
_entity_poly.pdbx_seq_one_letter_code
_entity_poly.pdbx_strand_id
1 'polypeptide(L)'
;MYKRQLTDKCAELGVGKIATVMGRYYAMDRDKRWERVQMAYDAMVYGEGIHNPDPVDAVAQSYAANVTDEFMEPVVCDSEGTISDNDSVIFFNYRPDRAREITRAIVDPDFDGFQREFFPTTYVCNTEYDATMPNVLVAWPRIAVKNGLGEYLSSMGMTQLRIAETEKYAHVTFFFNGGVEKQYPGEDRVL
;
A
#
# COMPACT_ATOMS: atom_id res chain seq x y z
N MET A 1 -4.12 13.37 15.05
CA MET A 1 -4.23 14.67 14.36
C MET A 1 -4.92 14.55 13.01
N TYR A 2 -4.44 13.79 12.05
CA TYR A 2 -5.03 13.70 10.70
C TYR A 2 -6.46 13.15 10.65
N LYS A 3 -6.83 12.21 11.50
CA LYS A 3 -8.17 11.60 11.52
C LYS A 3 -9.26 12.63 11.88
N ARG A 4 -9.02 13.49 12.87
CA ARG A 4 -9.94 14.58 13.20
C ARG A 4 -10.08 15.54 12.02
N GLN A 5 -8.98 15.91 11.37
CA GLN A 5 -9.01 16.79 10.19
C GLN A 5 -9.83 16.19 9.04
N LEU A 6 -9.74 14.86 8.82
CA LEU A 6 -10.53 14.19 7.79
C LEU A 6 -12.01 14.15 8.16
N THR A 7 -12.35 13.84 9.42
CA THR A 7 -13.71 13.87 9.91
C THR A 7 -14.33 15.27 9.79
N ASP A 8 -13.59 16.31 10.20
CA ASP A 8 -14.00 17.70 10.09
C ASP A 8 -14.22 18.09 8.63
N LYS A 9 -13.36 17.62 7.72
CA LYS A 9 -13.49 17.89 6.28
C LYS A 9 -14.69 17.20 5.64
N CYS A 10 -14.97 15.95 6.00
CA CYS A 10 -16.19 15.27 5.57
C CYS A 10 -17.44 16.00 6.05
N ALA A 11 -17.45 16.47 7.30
CA ALA A 11 -18.55 17.24 7.86
C ALA A 11 -18.74 18.60 7.14
N GLU A 12 -17.63 19.30 6.84
CA GLU A 12 -17.64 20.57 6.08
C GLU A 12 -18.24 20.38 4.68
N LEU A 13 -17.85 19.30 4.00
CA LEU A 13 -18.31 19.00 2.64
C LEU A 13 -19.70 18.37 2.59
N GLY A 14 -20.23 17.89 3.72
CA GLY A 14 -21.49 17.16 3.81
C GLY A 14 -21.47 15.79 3.10
N VAL A 15 -20.26 15.22 2.84
CA VAL A 15 -20.09 13.97 2.11
C VAL A 15 -18.85 13.23 2.61
N GLY A 16 -18.91 11.89 2.56
CA GLY A 16 -17.84 10.99 2.98
C GLY A 16 -17.91 10.64 4.47
N LYS A 17 -17.43 9.44 4.77
CA LYS A 17 -17.31 8.89 6.14
C LYS A 17 -16.01 8.10 6.25
N ILE A 18 -15.51 7.94 7.46
CA ILE A 18 -14.41 7.00 7.76
C ILE A 18 -15.06 5.65 8.09
N ALA A 19 -14.96 4.69 7.18
CA ALA A 19 -15.56 3.37 7.39
C ALA A 19 -14.68 2.48 8.28
N THR A 20 -13.36 2.51 8.10
CA THR A 20 -12.42 1.71 8.90
C THR A 20 -11.20 2.50 9.29
N VAL A 21 -10.58 2.14 10.42
CA VAL A 21 -9.27 2.65 10.86
C VAL A 21 -8.43 1.47 11.34
N MET A 22 -7.17 1.41 10.88
CA MET A 22 -6.25 0.33 11.27
C MET A 22 -4.80 0.75 11.09
N GLY A 23 -3.90 0.04 11.74
CA GLY A 23 -2.47 0.22 11.60
C GLY A 23 -1.89 -0.47 10.36
N ARG A 24 -0.72 0.01 9.91
CA ARG A 24 -0.03 -0.55 8.75
C ARG A 24 0.45 -1.99 8.96
N TYR A 25 0.55 -2.44 10.20
CA TYR A 25 0.90 -3.81 10.56
C TYR A 25 -0.08 -4.83 9.96
N TYR A 26 -1.35 -4.44 9.81
CA TYR A 26 -2.40 -5.24 9.20
C TYR A 26 -2.63 -4.89 7.73
N ALA A 27 -2.90 -3.63 7.44
CA ALA A 27 -3.32 -3.21 6.10
C ALA A 27 -2.16 -3.10 5.09
N MET A 28 -0.92 -3.11 5.56
CA MET A 28 0.25 -2.79 4.74
C MET A 28 1.39 -3.79 4.97
N ASP A 29 1.07 -5.07 5.13
CA ASP A 29 2.07 -6.13 5.14
C ASP A 29 2.75 -6.25 3.76
N ARG A 30 3.97 -6.79 3.73
CA ARG A 30 4.74 -7.05 2.51
C ARG A 30 5.55 -8.35 2.56
N ASP A 31 5.33 -9.14 3.63
CA ASP A 31 6.09 -10.33 3.94
C ASP A 31 5.21 -11.60 3.89
N LYS A 32 4.04 -11.49 3.22
CA LYS A 32 3.05 -12.57 3.04
C LYS A 32 2.52 -13.14 4.36
N ARG A 33 2.36 -12.27 5.35
CA ARG A 33 1.70 -12.62 6.60
C ARG A 33 0.19 -12.49 6.43
N TRP A 34 -0.35 -13.44 5.71
CA TRP A 34 -1.74 -13.40 5.25
C TRP A 34 -2.77 -13.28 6.36
N GLU A 35 -2.48 -13.81 7.55
CA GLU A 35 -3.33 -13.65 8.74
C GLU A 35 -3.53 -12.17 9.14
N ARG A 36 -2.54 -11.30 8.89
CA ARG A 36 -2.67 -9.86 9.15
C ARG A 36 -3.44 -9.16 8.06
N VAL A 37 -3.10 -9.48 6.81
CA VAL A 37 -3.78 -8.93 5.63
C VAL A 37 -5.26 -9.30 5.65
N GLN A 38 -5.60 -10.53 6.08
CA GLN A 38 -6.96 -10.99 6.22
C GLN A 38 -7.75 -10.15 7.21
N MET A 39 -7.22 -9.84 8.39
CA MET A 39 -7.90 -8.99 9.36
C MET A 39 -8.24 -7.61 8.77
N ALA A 40 -7.33 -7.03 7.99
CA ALA A 40 -7.58 -5.77 7.31
C ALA A 40 -8.64 -5.91 6.21
N TYR A 41 -8.58 -6.98 5.44
CA TYR A 41 -9.55 -7.32 4.40
C TYR A 41 -10.95 -7.52 5.00
N ASP A 42 -11.07 -8.33 6.05
CA ASP A 42 -12.33 -8.65 6.71
C ASP A 42 -13.00 -7.39 7.25
N ALA A 43 -12.22 -6.45 7.81
CA ALA A 43 -12.76 -5.18 8.25
C ALA A 43 -13.27 -4.30 7.09
N MET A 44 -12.55 -4.27 5.96
CA MET A 44 -12.94 -3.43 4.82
C MET A 44 -14.05 -4.04 3.96
N VAL A 45 -14.14 -5.37 3.89
CA VAL A 45 -15.08 -6.07 2.97
C VAL A 45 -16.27 -6.63 3.72
N TYR A 46 -16.05 -7.26 4.87
CA TYR A 46 -17.12 -7.92 5.63
C TYR A 46 -17.61 -7.09 6.82
N GLY A 47 -16.93 -5.99 7.14
CA GLY A 47 -17.25 -5.20 8.33
C GLY A 47 -16.95 -5.93 9.64
N GLU A 48 -16.01 -6.88 9.60
CA GLU A 48 -15.60 -7.68 10.77
C GLU A 48 -14.40 -7.03 11.47
N GLY A 49 -14.47 -6.89 12.79
CA GLY A 49 -13.42 -6.28 13.59
C GLY A 49 -13.95 -5.65 14.88
N ILE A 50 -13.15 -4.79 15.48
CA ILE A 50 -13.59 -3.98 16.63
C ILE A 50 -14.56 -2.91 16.12
N HIS A 51 -15.70 -2.74 16.75
CA HIS A 51 -16.67 -1.72 16.36
C HIS A 51 -16.56 -0.47 17.24
N ASN A 52 -16.35 0.68 16.62
CA ASN A 52 -16.42 1.98 17.27
C ASN A 52 -16.82 3.06 16.23
N PRO A 53 -18.03 3.65 16.31
CA PRO A 53 -18.54 4.60 15.32
C PRO A 53 -17.78 5.93 15.30
N ASP A 54 -16.97 6.22 16.33
CA ASP A 54 -16.12 7.41 16.37
C ASP A 54 -14.66 7.03 16.07
N PRO A 55 -14.13 7.33 14.87
CA PRO A 55 -12.76 6.99 14.50
C PRO A 55 -11.70 7.71 15.34
N VAL A 56 -12.03 8.86 15.95
CA VAL A 56 -11.11 9.60 16.83
C VAL A 56 -11.04 8.93 18.19
N ASP A 57 -12.20 8.53 18.73
CA ASP A 57 -12.28 7.78 19.99
C ASP A 57 -11.62 6.40 19.85
N ALA A 58 -11.86 5.68 18.74
CA ALA A 58 -11.19 4.41 18.45
C ALA A 58 -9.67 4.50 18.59
N VAL A 59 -9.07 5.55 18.04
CA VAL A 59 -7.62 5.78 18.17
C VAL A 59 -7.22 6.13 19.59
N ALA A 60 -8.04 6.92 20.30
CA ALA A 60 -7.76 7.28 21.69
C ALA A 60 -7.78 6.05 22.60
N GLN A 61 -8.73 5.15 22.38
CA GLN A 61 -8.81 3.87 23.12
C GLN A 61 -7.60 2.96 22.83
N SER A 62 -7.19 2.86 21.56
CA SER A 62 -5.99 2.11 21.18
C SER A 62 -4.73 2.65 21.90
N TYR A 63 -4.57 3.96 21.94
CA TYR A 63 -3.44 4.59 22.66
C TYR A 63 -3.53 4.39 24.19
N ALA A 64 -4.72 4.44 24.75
CA ALA A 64 -4.92 4.14 26.18
C ALA A 64 -4.54 2.70 26.54
N ALA A 65 -4.65 1.78 25.58
CA ALA A 65 -4.19 0.40 25.70
C ALA A 65 -2.70 0.21 25.35
N ASN A 66 -1.93 1.29 25.15
CA ASN A 66 -0.53 1.30 24.72
C ASN A 66 -0.30 0.66 23.31
N VAL A 67 -1.33 0.61 22.48
CA VAL A 67 -1.24 0.17 21.09
C VAL A 67 -1.23 1.42 20.22
N THR A 68 -0.08 1.69 19.59
CA THR A 68 0.12 2.92 18.80
C THR A 68 -0.01 2.68 17.31
N ASP A 69 -0.09 3.73 16.55
CA ASP A 69 -0.40 3.85 15.11
C ASP A 69 -0.16 2.63 14.23
N GLU A 70 1.05 2.08 14.26
CA GLU A 70 1.44 0.95 13.41
C GLU A 70 0.68 -0.33 13.73
N PHE A 71 0.42 -0.57 15.01
CA PHE A 71 -0.11 -1.82 15.54
C PHE A 71 -1.60 -1.75 15.88
N MET A 72 -2.27 -0.64 15.57
CA MET A 72 -3.70 -0.49 15.82
C MET A 72 -4.48 -1.58 15.09
N GLU A 73 -5.24 -2.36 15.83
CA GLU A 73 -6.10 -3.40 15.28
C GLU A 73 -7.20 -2.79 14.38
N PRO A 74 -7.71 -3.56 13.40
CA PRO A 74 -8.78 -3.08 12.53
C PRO A 74 -10.04 -2.73 13.31
N VAL A 75 -10.48 -1.48 13.15
CA VAL A 75 -11.70 -0.94 13.75
C VAL A 75 -12.66 -0.56 12.63
N VAL A 76 -13.89 -1.07 12.72
CA VAL A 76 -15.01 -0.71 11.84
C VAL A 76 -15.76 0.45 12.47
N CYS A 77 -15.78 1.60 11.78
CA CYS A 77 -16.45 2.81 12.23
C CYS A 77 -17.82 2.99 11.56
N ASP A 78 -17.98 2.47 10.34
CA ASP A 78 -19.23 2.46 9.60
C ASP A 78 -19.37 1.12 8.87
N SER A 79 -20.26 0.28 9.32
CA SER A 79 -20.52 -1.05 8.72
C SER A 79 -21.23 -0.99 7.37
N GLU A 80 -21.82 0.16 7.01
CA GLU A 80 -22.40 0.38 5.69
C GLU A 80 -21.34 0.83 4.65
N GLY A 81 -20.13 1.17 5.11
CA GLY A 81 -19.04 1.62 4.27
C GLY A 81 -18.09 0.51 3.82
N THR A 82 -18.55 -0.74 3.78
CA THR A 82 -17.76 -1.87 3.29
C THR A 82 -17.60 -1.85 1.76
N ILE A 83 -16.51 -2.42 1.29
CA ILE A 83 -16.25 -2.58 -0.16
C ILE A 83 -17.06 -3.77 -0.66
N SER A 84 -17.85 -3.57 -1.71
CA SER A 84 -18.76 -4.56 -2.29
C SER A 84 -18.68 -4.62 -3.80
N ASP A 85 -19.47 -5.53 -4.37
CA ASP A 85 -19.57 -5.74 -5.81
C ASP A 85 -19.89 -4.45 -6.57
N ASN A 86 -19.15 -4.22 -7.65
CA ASN A 86 -19.24 -3.04 -8.53
C ASN A 86 -18.85 -1.69 -7.89
N ASP A 87 -18.26 -1.68 -6.68
CA ASP A 87 -17.74 -0.46 -6.09
C ASP A 87 -16.52 0.08 -6.84
N SER A 88 -16.32 1.39 -6.72
CA SER A 88 -15.11 2.06 -7.20
C SER A 88 -14.15 2.30 -6.03
N VAL A 89 -12.96 1.74 -6.12
CA VAL A 89 -11.93 1.84 -5.10
C VAL A 89 -10.75 2.66 -5.63
N ILE A 90 -10.34 3.68 -4.90
CA ILE A 90 -9.13 4.44 -5.18
C ILE A 90 -8.13 4.19 -4.07
N PHE A 91 -7.06 3.46 -4.35
CA PHE A 91 -6.00 3.23 -3.38
C PHE A 91 -4.92 4.31 -3.50
N PHE A 92 -4.92 5.23 -2.56
CA PHE A 92 -4.13 6.46 -2.60
C PHE A 92 -2.66 6.27 -2.15
N ASN A 93 -2.16 5.05 -2.10
CA ASN A 93 -0.76 4.76 -1.77
C ASN A 93 0.15 5.06 -2.95
N TYR A 94 1.15 5.92 -2.74
CA TYR A 94 2.16 6.20 -3.76
C TYR A 94 3.19 5.07 -3.88
N ARG A 95 3.68 4.52 -2.75
CA ARG A 95 4.68 3.45 -2.74
C ARG A 95 4.02 2.08 -2.95
N PRO A 96 4.55 1.25 -3.88
CA PRO A 96 3.93 -0.02 -4.24
C PRO A 96 4.15 -1.16 -3.24
N ASP A 97 5.29 -1.19 -2.55
CA ASP A 97 5.77 -2.35 -1.80
C ASP A 97 4.77 -2.88 -0.76
N ARG A 98 4.13 -1.99 -0.02
CA ARG A 98 3.14 -2.33 1.03
C ARG A 98 1.68 -2.25 0.56
N ALA A 99 1.45 -1.92 -0.70
CA ALA A 99 0.11 -1.87 -1.27
C ALA A 99 -0.26 -3.16 -2.02
N ARG A 100 0.73 -3.97 -2.41
CA ARG A 100 0.54 -5.13 -3.29
C ARG A 100 -0.37 -6.19 -2.69
N GLU A 101 -0.14 -6.58 -1.44
CA GLU A 101 -0.81 -7.74 -0.84
C GLU A 101 -2.30 -7.50 -0.65
N ILE A 102 -2.68 -6.40 -0.02
CA ILE A 102 -4.09 -6.07 0.18
C ILE A 102 -4.80 -5.78 -1.15
N THR A 103 -4.12 -5.18 -2.13
CA THR A 103 -4.69 -4.98 -3.46
C THR A 103 -4.97 -6.33 -4.13
N ARG A 104 -3.99 -7.27 -4.13
CA ARG A 104 -4.21 -8.62 -4.68
C ARG A 104 -5.35 -9.34 -3.99
N ALA A 105 -5.44 -9.24 -2.67
CA ALA A 105 -6.54 -9.84 -1.94
C ALA A 105 -7.91 -9.35 -2.41
N ILE A 106 -8.03 -8.12 -2.89
CA ILE A 106 -9.29 -7.56 -3.40
C ILE A 106 -9.51 -7.91 -4.88
N VAL A 107 -8.50 -7.72 -5.74
CA VAL A 107 -8.70 -7.68 -7.20
C VAL A 107 -8.34 -8.97 -7.95
N ASP A 108 -7.57 -9.86 -7.35
CA ASP A 108 -7.04 -11.05 -8.03
C ASP A 108 -7.99 -12.25 -7.85
N PRO A 109 -8.68 -12.74 -8.89
CA PRO A 109 -9.58 -13.87 -8.75
C PRO A 109 -8.86 -15.17 -8.33
N ASP A 110 -7.55 -15.29 -8.64
CA ASP A 110 -6.72 -16.45 -8.34
C ASP A 110 -5.95 -16.29 -7.02
N PHE A 111 -6.31 -15.31 -6.20
CA PHE A 111 -5.68 -15.09 -4.90
C PHE A 111 -5.87 -16.27 -3.95
N ASP A 112 -4.78 -16.78 -3.39
CA ASP A 112 -4.71 -17.98 -2.56
C ASP A 112 -4.16 -17.74 -1.13
N GLY A 113 -3.94 -16.49 -0.74
CA GLY A 113 -3.37 -16.15 0.57
C GLY A 113 -4.28 -16.47 1.76
N PHE A 114 -5.60 -16.34 1.59
CA PHE A 114 -6.65 -16.76 2.53
C PHE A 114 -7.96 -16.97 1.77
N GLN A 115 -8.89 -17.67 2.40
CA GLN A 115 -10.18 -17.96 1.78
C GLN A 115 -11.08 -16.72 1.78
N ARG A 116 -11.55 -16.34 0.61
CA ARG A 116 -12.51 -15.24 0.42
C ARG A 116 -13.35 -15.47 -0.83
N GLU A 117 -14.47 -14.79 -0.94
CA GLU A 117 -15.25 -14.74 -2.17
C GLU A 117 -14.75 -13.58 -3.06
N PHE A 118 -14.50 -13.85 -4.34
CA PHE A 118 -14.13 -12.81 -5.30
C PHE A 118 -15.36 -12.04 -5.75
N PHE A 119 -15.23 -10.73 -5.85
CA PHE A 119 -16.22 -9.83 -6.45
C PHE A 119 -15.52 -8.76 -7.28
N PRO A 120 -16.10 -8.34 -8.41
CA PRO A 120 -15.49 -7.32 -9.26
C PRO A 120 -15.63 -5.91 -8.67
N THR A 121 -14.58 -5.13 -8.83
CA THR A 121 -14.54 -3.70 -8.47
C THR A 121 -13.88 -2.90 -9.58
N THR A 122 -14.16 -1.59 -9.63
CA THR A 122 -13.34 -0.66 -10.41
C THR A 122 -12.19 -0.17 -9.52
N TYR A 123 -11.05 -0.86 -9.56
CA TYR A 123 -9.94 -0.60 -8.66
C TYR A 123 -8.86 0.26 -9.31
N VAL A 124 -8.56 1.41 -8.71
CA VAL A 124 -7.55 2.37 -9.19
C VAL A 124 -6.37 2.41 -8.22
N CYS A 125 -5.23 1.89 -8.66
CA CYS A 125 -3.96 2.05 -7.97
C CYS A 125 -3.40 3.45 -8.24
N ASN A 126 -2.90 4.13 -7.22
CA ASN A 126 -2.28 5.44 -7.42
C ASN A 126 -1.06 5.35 -8.35
N THR A 127 -0.22 4.34 -8.17
CA THR A 127 0.91 4.02 -9.06
C THR A 127 0.83 2.55 -9.48
N GLU A 128 1.64 2.13 -10.44
CA GLU A 128 1.77 0.71 -10.77
C GLU A 128 2.39 -0.06 -9.60
N TYR A 129 1.57 -0.84 -8.90
CA TYR A 129 2.03 -1.63 -7.75
C TYR A 129 2.72 -2.92 -8.17
N ASP A 130 2.21 -3.55 -9.22
CA ASP A 130 2.77 -4.76 -9.80
C ASP A 130 2.22 -4.92 -11.24
N ALA A 131 3.12 -5.09 -12.21
CA ALA A 131 2.74 -5.22 -13.62
C ALA A 131 1.93 -6.50 -13.94
N THR A 132 1.95 -7.49 -13.04
CA THR A 132 1.19 -8.75 -13.18
C THR A 132 -0.17 -8.73 -12.48
N MET A 133 -0.53 -7.60 -11.86
CA MET A 133 -1.77 -7.49 -11.08
C MET A 133 -2.98 -7.35 -12.02
N PRO A 134 -3.95 -8.27 -11.95
CA PRO A 134 -5.15 -8.18 -12.77
C PRO A 134 -6.14 -7.15 -12.25
N ASN A 135 -7.12 -6.78 -13.07
CA ASN A 135 -8.31 -6.02 -12.68
C ASN A 135 -8.02 -4.67 -12.00
N VAL A 136 -6.93 -4.00 -12.38
CA VAL A 136 -6.58 -2.67 -11.85
C VAL A 136 -6.40 -1.64 -12.95
N LEU A 137 -6.75 -0.42 -12.62
CA LEU A 137 -6.36 0.78 -13.36
C LEU A 137 -5.19 1.46 -12.62
N VAL A 138 -4.37 2.20 -13.33
CA VAL A 138 -3.22 2.92 -12.75
C VAL A 138 -3.37 4.40 -13.04
N ALA A 139 -3.49 5.22 -11.99
CA ALA A 139 -3.66 6.66 -12.13
C ALA A 139 -2.36 7.33 -12.64
N TRP A 140 -1.21 6.91 -12.12
CA TRP A 140 0.09 7.44 -12.48
C TRP A 140 1.01 6.29 -12.91
N PRO A 141 1.06 5.94 -14.19
CA PRO A 141 1.93 4.87 -14.70
C PRO A 141 3.40 5.25 -14.53
N ARG A 142 4.26 4.22 -14.47
CA ARG A 142 5.70 4.43 -14.39
C ARG A 142 6.21 5.23 -15.59
N ILE A 143 6.92 6.29 -15.30
CA ILE A 143 7.72 7.01 -16.30
C ILE A 143 9.14 6.46 -16.22
N ALA A 144 9.63 5.88 -17.31
CA ALA A 144 11.02 5.43 -17.38
C ALA A 144 11.97 6.63 -17.23
N VAL A 145 12.80 6.60 -16.22
CA VAL A 145 13.86 7.59 -16.03
C VAL A 145 14.93 7.34 -17.10
N LYS A 146 15.08 8.27 -18.01
CA LYS A 146 16.15 8.24 -19.02
C LYS A 146 17.32 9.12 -18.57
N ASN A 147 18.52 8.71 -18.93
CA ASN A 147 19.73 9.44 -18.63
C ASN A 147 19.94 9.69 -17.13
N GLY A 148 19.59 8.69 -16.29
CA GLY A 148 19.90 8.70 -14.87
C GLY A 148 21.41 8.71 -14.64
N LEU A 149 21.84 9.08 -13.42
CA LEU A 149 23.28 9.25 -13.12
C LEU A 149 24.11 7.99 -13.50
N GLY A 150 23.61 6.79 -13.19
CA GLY A 150 24.31 5.55 -13.53
C GLY A 150 24.48 5.34 -15.05
N GLU A 151 23.44 5.63 -15.81
CA GLU A 151 23.46 5.59 -17.28
C GLU A 151 24.40 6.66 -17.86
N TYR A 152 24.34 7.87 -17.32
CA TYR A 152 25.18 8.99 -17.77
C TYR A 152 26.67 8.72 -17.52
N LEU A 153 27.06 8.30 -16.32
CA LEU A 153 28.44 7.94 -15.99
C LEU A 153 28.97 6.82 -16.89
N SER A 154 28.15 5.80 -17.12
CA SER A 154 28.47 4.72 -18.06
C SER A 154 28.70 5.22 -19.48
N SER A 155 27.85 6.14 -19.98
CA SER A 155 28.02 6.73 -21.32
C SER A 155 29.28 7.54 -21.46
N MET A 156 29.82 8.07 -20.37
CA MET A 156 31.11 8.78 -20.31
C MET A 156 32.31 7.82 -20.17
N GLY A 157 32.09 6.51 -20.12
CA GLY A 157 33.15 5.52 -19.88
C GLY A 157 33.72 5.53 -18.47
N MET A 158 32.99 6.12 -17.52
CA MET A 158 33.41 6.20 -16.11
C MET A 158 33.01 4.95 -15.35
N THR A 159 33.77 4.62 -14.30
CA THR A 159 33.45 3.54 -13.36
C THR A 159 32.66 4.07 -12.19
N GLN A 160 31.80 3.23 -11.61
CA GLN A 160 30.98 3.55 -10.45
C GLN A 160 30.80 2.32 -9.54
N LEU A 161 30.74 2.53 -8.23
CA LEU A 161 30.51 1.49 -7.25
C LEU A 161 29.18 1.72 -6.52
N ARG A 162 28.36 0.68 -6.44
CA ARG A 162 27.14 0.60 -5.64
C ARG A 162 27.42 -0.32 -4.47
N ILE A 163 27.39 0.22 -3.27
CA ILE A 163 27.65 -0.54 -2.05
C ILE A 163 26.65 -0.19 -0.96
N ALA A 164 26.05 -1.20 -0.36
CA ALA A 164 25.16 -1.04 0.78
C ALA A 164 24.97 -2.38 1.50
N GLU A 165 24.49 -2.31 2.75
CA GLU A 165 24.01 -3.49 3.47
C GLU A 165 22.67 -4.00 2.85
N THR A 166 22.26 -5.23 3.25
CA THR A 166 21.15 -5.96 2.61
C THR A 166 19.87 -5.16 2.45
N GLU A 167 19.43 -4.43 3.49
CA GLU A 167 18.17 -3.67 3.44
C GLU A 167 18.23 -2.45 2.53
N LYS A 168 19.41 -1.92 2.30
CA LYS A 168 19.64 -0.73 1.47
C LYS A 168 20.18 -1.04 0.08
N TYR A 169 20.52 -2.29 -0.20
CA TYR A 169 21.08 -2.67 -1.51
C TYR A 169 20.16 -2.30 -2.67
N ALA A 170 18.87 -2.60 -2.57
CA ALA A 170 17.90 -2.21 -3.59
C ALA A 170 17.79 -0.69 -3.77
N HIS A 171 18.06 0.11 -2.70
CA HIS A 171 18.01 1.56 -2.80
C HIS A 171 19.15 2.13 -3.65
N VAL A 172 20.35 1.55 -3.54
CA VAL A 172 21.51 2.01 -4.31
C VAL A 172 21.63 1.35 -5.69
N THR A 173 20.82 0.35 -6.00
CA THR A 173 20.78 -0.36 -7.29
C THR A 173 19.49 -0.08 -8.04
N PHE A 174 18.44 -0.85 -7.79
CA PHE A 174 17.16 -0.78 -8.47
C PHE A 174 16.51 0.62 -8.40
N PHE A 175 16.33 1.17 -7.19
CA PHE A 175 15.67 2.46 -7.04
C PHE A 175 16.53 3.61 -7.57
N PHE A 176 17.83 3.55 -7.37
CA PHE A 176 18.75 4.56 -7.90
C PHE A 176 18.78 4.57 -9.43
N ASN A 177 18.56 3.42 -10.06
CA ASN A 177 18.46 3.29 -11.51
C ASN A 177 17.03 3.53 -12.04
N GLY A 178 16.18 4.22 -11.25
CA GLY A 178 14.83 4.58 -11.68
C GLY A 178 13.85 3.41 -11.75
N GLY A 179 14.07 2.37 -10.93
CA GLY A 179 13.23 1.16 -10.90
C GLY A 179 13.59 0.14 -11.98
N VAL A 180 14.80 0.18 -12.48
CA VAL A 180 15.33 -0.75 -13.49
C VAL A 180 16.45 -1.60 -12.89
N GLU A 181 16.30 -2.93 -12.92
CA GLU A 181 17.31 -3.87 -12.41
C GLU A 181 18.41 -4.11 -13.47
N LYS A 182 18.96 -3.02 -14.01
CA LYS A 182 20.05 -3.07 -15.00
C LYS A 182 21.35 -2.60 -14.35
N GLN A 183 22.39 -3.41 -14.48
CA GLN A 183 23.75 -3.00 -14.20
C GLN A 183 24.32 -2.34 -15.46
N TYR A 184 24.81 -1.12 -15.33
CA TYR A 184 25.40 -0.39 -16.44
C TYR A 184 26.87 -0.77 -16.64
N PRO A 185 27.43 -0.68 -17.88
CA PRO A 185 28.87 -0.87 -18.08
C PRO A 185 29.70 0.04 -17.17
N GLY A 186 30.71 -0.53 -16.51
CA GLY A 186 31.52 0.19 -15.51
C GLY A 186 30.88 0.32 -14.12
N GLU A 187 29.70 -0.27 -13.90
CA GLU A 187 29.05 -0.33 -12.59
C GLU A 187 29.43 -1.62 -11.85
N ASP A 188 30.05 -1.50 -10.69
CA ASP A 188 30.30 -2.60 -9.77
C ASP A 188 29.29 -2.54 -8.59
N ARG A 189 28.88 -3.71 -8.11
CA ARG A 189 27.94 -3.87 -7.01
C ARG A 189 28.53 -4.72 -5.90
N VAL A 190 28.44 -4.24 -4.66
CA VAL A 190 28.90 -4.93 -3.44
C VAL A 190 27.79 -4.88 -2.40
N LEU A 191 27.44 -6.07 -1.85
CA LEU A 191 26.49 -6.27 -0.78
C LEU A 191 27.27 -6.50 0.53
#